data_560943133f19f5881de30a6ea48cd7b4
#
_entry.id   560943133f19f5881de30a6ea48cd7b4
#
_cell.length_a   1.000
_cell.length_b   1.000
_cell.length_c   1.000
_cell.angle_alpha   90.00
_cell.angle_beta   90.00
_cell.angle_gamma   90.00
#
_symmetry.space_group_name_H-M   'P 1'
#
loop_
_entity.id
_entity.type
_entity.pdbx_description
1 polymer ?
#
loop_
_entity_poly.entity_id
_entity_poly.type
_entity_poly.pdbx_seq_one_letter_code
_entity_poly.pdbx_strand_id
1 'polypeptide(L)'
;ECDLGHQYMPENLIDPKSTLTGDTPIMRDVENWYFDLPSYNKLLKEYVAKISRQKNVRQLVSSTISEFLADPVVHIKNELIDSYNKVRDQLPEHEFIEEKKKPSFTIKFNELDEMNKATEILSANGIRYRTGKTLVPFRLTGNIEWGVPAPVLEGEDPLTIWVWPESLWAPISFTQAALEKQGRNPDEWKDFWCSKDATVYQFIGADNIYFYGVAEMAMFMGLKEGENTIDPPEGEMQLPILCANNHILFLDKKASSSGAIKPPMAADLLDYYTAEQLRMHFLGLGLGQRSVSFMPKPYNPNAKPEDPDPVVKDGFLLSNVFNRIIRTCIYSTQKYFGGVMPVGDIDEQVLADAKKAILDYERFMYRFEFHQATYVLDSYIRKASKYMAKNLGDADKADDNEARRHALIQVFHMIRTAAVLLHPMAPKGTEMILEYLQLDKSFWSWDKIFDTISDFAGGKDHQLKFLEPRVDFFTKHPSQLAASAEE
;
A
#
# COMPACT_ATOMS: atom_id res chain seq x y z
N GLU A 1 4.62 18.33 -13.76
CA GLU A 1 4.83 17.49 -12.60
C GLU A 1 6.32 17.39 -12.29
N CYS A 2 6.75 17.56 -11.05
CA CYS A 2 8.13 17.38 -10.64
C CYS A 2 8.30 16.03 -9.93
N ASP A 3 9.58 15.64 -9.66
CA ASP A 3 9.91 14.39 -8.96
C ASP A 3 9.28 14.22 -7.56
N LEU A 4 8.72 15.30 -7.02
CA LEU A 4 8.01 15.30 -5.74
C LEU A 4 6.48 15.24 -5.89
N GLY A 5 5.96 15.07 -7.12
CA GLY A 5 4.53 15.00 -7.42
C GLY A 5 3.79 16.33 -7.32
N HIS A 6 4.51 17.46 -7.39
CA HIS A 6 3.86 18.77 -7.41
C HIS A 6 3.19 19.01 -8.76
N GLN A 7 1.96 19.49 -8.72
CA GLN A 7 1.24 19.96 -9.89
C GLN A 7 1.59 21.44 -10.13
N TYR A 8 1.91 21.77 -11.36
CA TYR A 8 2.23 23.13 -11.79
C TYR A 8 1.35 23.52 -12.97
N MET A 9 0.94 24.76 -13.01
CA MET A 9 0.43 25.33 -14.24
C MET A 9 1.59 25.54 -15.22
N PRO A 10 1.37 25.42 -16.54
CA PRO A 10 2.42 25.61 -17.54
C PRO A 10 3.19 26.92 -17.38
N GLU A 11 2.51 27.98 -16.97
CA GLU A 11 3.06 29.33 -16.76
C GLU A 11 4.08 29.38 -15.60
N ASN A 12 4.02 28.43 -14.68
CA ASN A 12 4.92 28.34 -13.54
C ASN A 12 6.23 27.62 -13.86
N LEU A 13 6.39 27.07 -15.06
CA LEU A 13 7.62 26.39 -15.48
C LEU A 13 8.71 27.41 -15.82
N ILE A 14 9.88 27.23 -15.23
CA ILE A 14 11.06 28.09 -15.48
C ILE A 14 11.96 27.39 -16.49
N ASP A 15 12.22 28.03 -17.63
CA ASP A 15 13.06 27.53 -18.73
C ASP A 15 12.72 26.06 -19.12
N PRO A 16 11.45 25.79 -19.48
CA PRO A 16 11.01 24.43 -19.78
C PRO A 16 11.69 23.92 -21.06
N LYS A 17 12.14 22.64 -21.03
CA LYS A 17 12.67 21.95 -22.20
C LYS A 17 12.08 20.56 -22.33
N SER A 18 11.79 20.17 -23.57
CA SER A 18 11.36 18.81 -23.88
C SER A 18 12.46 17.81 -23.54
N THR A 19 12.14 16.79 -22.76
CA THR A 19 13.07 15.68 -22.47
C THR A 19 13.32 14.79 -23.70
N LEU A 20 12.43 14.87 -24.72
CA LEU A 20 12.52 14.06 -25.93
C LEU A 20 13.34 14.78 -27.03
N THR A 21 13.14 16.08 -27.23
CA THR A 21 13.74 16.83 -28.34
C THR A 21 14.75 17.87 -27.89
N GLY A 22 14.74 18.28 -26.61
CA GLY A 22 15.54 19.38 -26.10
C GLY A 22 15.01 20.78 -26.44
N ASP A 23 13.90 20.86 -27.19
CA ASP A 23 13.32 22.14 -27.61
C ASP A 23 12.56 22.82 -26.49
N THR A 24 12.44 24.14 -26.58
CA THR A 24 11.59 24.93 -25.70
C THR A 24 10.12 24.76 -26.10
N PRO A 25 9.21 24.31 -25.23
CA PRO A 25 7.79 24.22 -25.53
C PRO A 25 7.18 25.56 -25.88
N ILE A 26 6.21 25.55 -26.80
CA ILE A 26 5.45 26.74 -27.21
C ILE A 26 4.14 26.72 -26.40
N MET A 27 3.82 27.89 -25.78
CA MET A 27 2.53 28.07 -25.13
C MET A 27 1.43 28.23 -26.19
N ARG A 28 0.32 27.53 -25.99
CA ARG A 28 -0.89 27.61 -26.81
C ARG A 28 -2.12 27.63 -25.94
N ASP A 29 -3.10 28.42 -26.26
CA ASP A 29 -4.42 28.36 -25.67
C ASP A 29 -5.15 27.13 -26.22
N VAL A 30 -5.76 26.35 -25.33
CA VAL A 30 -6.55 25.17 -25.67
C VAL A 30 -7.81 25.16 -24.83
N GLU A 31 -8.91 24.73 -25.43
CA GLU A 31 -10.18 24.54 -24.74
C GLU A 31 -10.25 23.10 -24.21
N ASN A 32 -10.65 22.95 -22.95
CA ASN A 32 -10.85 21.67 -22.29
C ASN A 32 -11.97 21.78 -21.25
N TRP A 33 -12.55 20.65 -20.89
CA TRP A 33 -13.48 20.60 -19.78
C TRP A 33 -12.72 20.46 -18.45
N TYR A 34 -13.25 21.15 -17.45
CA TYR A 34 -12.71 21.12 -16.11
C TYR A 34 -13.82 20.84 -15.10
N PHE A 35 -13.53 20.00 -14.13
CA PHE A 35 -14.35 19.86 -12.95
C PHE A 35 -14.01 20.98 -11.97
N ASP A 36 -15.02 21.69 -11.47
CA ASP A 36 -14.85 22.79 -10.51
C ASP A 36 -14.48 22.25 -9.13
N LEU A 37 -13.25 21.74 -9.01
CA LEU A 37 -12.73 21.20 -7.77
C LEU A 37 -12.67 22.22 -6.62
N PRO A 38 -12.34 23.51 -6.84
CA PRO A 38 -12.35 24.53 -5.79
C PRO A 38 -13.68 24.65 -5.04
N SER A 39 -14.82 24.46 -5.69
CA SER A 39 -16.15 24.51 -5.04
C SER A 39 -16.35 23.43 -4.00
N TYR A 40 -15.58 22.34 -4.03
CA TYR A 40 -15.61 21.23 -3.06
C TYR A 40 -14.69 21.43 -1.85
N ASN A 41 -13.98 22.57 -1.74
CA ASN A 41 -13.02 22.82 -0.65
C ASN A 41 -13.60 22.57 0.75
N LYS A 42 -14.82 23.07 1.01
CA LYS A 42 -15.48 22.89 2.29
C LYS A 42 -15.78 21.42 2.59
N LEU A 43 -16.36 20.68 1.62
CA LEU A 43 -16.66 19.25 1.76
C LEU A 43 -15.40 18.42 1.95
N LEU A 44 -14.35 18.72 1.21
CA LEU A 44 -13.06 18.05 1.35
C LEU A 44 -12.42 18.32 2.71
N LYS A 45 -12.54 19.53 3.27
CA LYS A 45 -12.11 19.83 4.66
C LYS A 45 -12.90 19.00 5.69
N GLU A 46 -14.21 18.85 5.51
CA GLU A 46 -15.04 17.98 6.35
C GLU A 46 -14.65 16.51 6.21
N TYR A 47 -14.42 16.04 4.98
CA TYR A 47 -13.92 14.70 4.68
C TYR A 47 -12.60 14.41 5.39
N VAL A 48 -11.61 15.28 5.27
CA VAL A 48 -10.31 15.13 5.93
C VAL A 48 -10.46 15.12 7.45
N ALA A 49 -11.30 15.99 8.01
CA ALA A 49 -11.58 15.99 9.45
C ALA A 49 -12.22 14.67 9.93
N LYS A 50 -13.05 14.02 9.09
CA LYS A 50 -13.61 12.69 9.35
C LYS A 50 -12.55 11.62 9.32
N ILE A 51 -11.79 11.51 8.20
CA ILE A 51 -10.82 10.43 8.01
C ILE A 51 -9.60 10.53 8.93
N SER A 52 -9.18 11.73 9.33
CA SER A 52 -8.05 11.92 10.25
C SER A 52 -8.29 11.32 11.66
N ARG A 53 -9.55 11.05 12.01
CA ARG A 53 -9.92 10.39 13.27
C ARG A 53 -9.99 8.87 13.16
N GLN A 54 -9.93 8.34 11.94
CA GLN A 54 -10.02 6.90 11.69
C GLN A 54 -8.67 6.23 11.88
N LYS A 55 -8.64 5.11 12.59
CA LYS A 55 -7.40 4.37 12.88
C LYS A 55 -6.85 3.61 11.67
N ASN A 56 -7.71 3.34 10.69
CA ASN A 56 -7.39 2.65 9.43
C ASN A 56 -7.05 3.61 8.28
N VAL A 57 -6.81 4.89 8.56
CA VAL A 57 -6.29 5.86 7.60
C VAL A 57 -4.92 6.32 8.05
N ARG A 58 -3.94 6.21 7.17
CA ARG A 58 -2.58 6.68 7.45
C ARG A 58 -2.53 8.20 7.51
N GLN A 59 -1.78 8.74 8.45
CA GLN A 59 -1.57 10.19 8.59
C GLN A 59 -1.05 10.82 7.29
N LEU A 60 -0.23 10.10 6.53
CA LEU A 60 0.26 10.53 5.21
C LEU A 60 -0.88 10.96 4.29
N VAL A 61 -2.00 10.22 4.26
CA VAL A 61 -3.15 10.53 3.41
C VAL A 61 -3.81 11.84 3.86
N SER A 62 -4.22 11.93 5.12
CA SER A 62 -4.95 13.10 5.63
C SER A 62 -4.09 14.37 5.62
N SER A 63 -2.78 14.28 5.94
CA SER A 63 -1.89 15.43 5.92
C SER A 63 -1.65 15.94 4.49
N THR A 64 -1.43 15.02 3.53
CA THR A 64 -1.20 15.42 2.13
C THR A 64 -2.46 16.04 1.52
N ILE A 65 -3.66 15.48 1.76
CA ILE A 65 -4.90 16.10 1.29
C ILE A 65 -5.04 17.50 1.90
N SER A 66 -4.78 17.66 3.21
CA SER A 66 -4.86 18.97 3.89
C SER A 66 -3.95 20.03 3.26
N GLU A 67 -2.79 19.65 2.73
CA GLU A 67 -1.90 20.60 2.04
C GLU A 67 -2.54 21.20 0.79
N PHE A 68 -3.34 20.42 0.04
CA PHE A 68 -4.05 20.93 -1.15
C PHE A 68 -5.28 21.77 -0.80
N LEU A 69 -5.81 21.63 0.42
CA LEU A 69 -6.96 22.39 0.89
C LEU A 69 -6.59 23.72 1.57
N ALA A 70 -5.30 24.06 1.54
CA ALA A 70 -4.82 25.33 2.06
C ALA A 70 -5.40 26.51 1.26
N ASP A 71 -5.58 27.63 1.94
CA ASP A 71 -6.00 28.85 1.28
C ASP A 71 -4.95 29.32 0.27
N PRO A 72 -5.31 30.05 -0.77
CA PRO A 72 -4.38 30.57 -1.76
C PRO A 72 -3.34 31.50 -1.11
N VAL A 73 -2.06 31.13 -1.22
CA VAL A 73 -0.97 31.89 -0.60
C VAL A 73 0.21 32.08 -1.57
N VAL A 74 0.87 33.23 -1.43
CA VAL A 74 2.09 33.55 -2.13
C VAL A 74 3.20 33.83 -1.10
N HIS A 75 4.33 33.15 -1.24
CA HIS A 75 5.51 33.33 -0.40
C HIS A 75 6.56 34.17 -1.10
N ILE A 76 6.97 35.26 -0.50
CA ILE A 76 7.97 36.19 -1.04
C ILE A 76 9.15 36.25 -0.05
N LYS A 77 10.38 36.22 -0.55
CA LYS A 77 11.56 36.32 0.30
C LYS A 77 11.62 37.68 1.01
N ASN A 78 12.05 37.68 2.29
CA ASN A 78 12.14 38.90 3.09
C ASN A 78 13.03 39.95 2.47
N GLU A 79 14.05 39.59 1.69
CA GLU A 79 14.91 40.51 0.93
C GLU A 79 14.20 41.37 -0.10
N LEU A 80 12.98 40.96 -0.50
CA LEU A 80 12.14 41.64 -1.51
C LEU A 80 11.03 42.48 -0.87
N ILE A 81 11.04 42.69 0.45
CA ILE A 81 9.96 43.41 1.16
C ILE A 81 9.79 44.84 0.65
N ASP A 82 10.88 45.55 0.36
CA ASP A 82 10.81 46.91 -0.17
C ASP A 82 10.19 46.97 -1.59
N SER A 83 10.47 45.97 -2.41
CA SER A 83 9.87 45.85 -3.74
C SER A 83 8.37 45.51 -3.63
N TYR A 84 8.00 44.60 -2.73
CA TYR A 84 6.60 44.30 -2.44
C TYR A 84 5.85 45.54 -1.94
N ASN A 85 6.39 46.31 -1.01
CA ASN A 85 5.75 47.51 -0.45
C ASN A 85 5.42 48.56 -1.56
N LYS A 86 6.20 48.60 -2.64
CA LYS A 86 5.92 49.53 -3.78
C LYS A 86 4.71 49.12 -4.59
N VAL A 87 4.33 47.87 -4.60
CA VAL A 87 3.23 47.33 -5.41
C VAL A 87 2.04 46.86 -4.58
N ARG A 88 2.18 46.86 -3.26
CA ARG A 88 1.17 46.33 -2.31
C ARG A 88 -0.24 46.87 -2.57
N ASP A 89 -0.36 48.17 -2.81
CA ASP A 89 -1.67 48.82 -3.02
C ASP A 89 -2.29 48.50 -4.39
N GLN A 90 -1.53 47.85 -5.31
CA GLN A 90 -2.01 47.38 -6.60
C GLN A 90 -2.51 45.93 -6.52
N LEU A 91 -2.16 45.20 -5.47
CA LEU A 91 -2.57 43.81 -5.29
C LEU A 91 -4.01 43.74 -4.80
N PRO A 92 -4.74 42.65 -5.13
CA PRO A 92 -6.04 42.35 -4.50
C PRO A 92 -5.94 42.31 -2.98
N GLU A 93 -7.09 42.42 -2.30
CA GLU A 93 -7.15 42.34 -0.84
C GLU A 93 -6.52 41.05 -0.33
N HIS A 94 -5.60 41.16 0.62
CA HIS A 94 -4.86 40.03 1.16
C HIS A 94 -4.39 40.25 2.59
N GLU A 95 -4.23 39.14 3.30
CA GLU A 95 -3.65 39.11 4.64
C GLU A 95 -2.12 39.01 4.52
N PHE A 96 -1.39 39.94 5.15
CA PHE A 96 0.06 39.88 5.24
C PHE A 96 0.50 39.13 6.51
N ILE A 97 1.27 38.07 6.33
CA ILE A 97 1.72 37.18 7.40
C ILE A 97 3.24 37.14 7.42
N GLU A 98 3.84 37.66 8.49
CA GLU A 98 5.28 37.62 8.72
C GLU A 98 5.62 36.61 9.82
N GLU A 99 6.48 35.64 9.52
CA GLU A 99 6.99 34.68 10.49
C GLU A 99 8.47 34.96 10.80
N LYS A 100 8.77 35.44 12.02
CA LYS A 100 10.11 35.87 12.47
C LYS A 100 11.26 34.86 12.24
N LYS A 101 10.94 33.59 12.04
CA LYS A 101 11.93 32.50 11.85
C LYS A 101 12.05 32.02 10.41
N LYS A 102 11.21 32.52 9.50
CA LYS A 102 11.24 32.11 8.10
C LYS A 102 11.96 33.14 7.21
N PRO A 103 12.65 32.70 6.15
CA PRO A 103 13.33 33.60 5.21
C PRO A 103 12.37 34.31 4.25
N SER A 104 11.06 34.07 4.37
CA SER A 104 10.01 34.62 3.54
C SER A 104 8.80 35.03 4.36
N PHE A 105 8.10 36.07 3.92
CA PHE A 105 6.76 36.41 4.34
C PHE A 105 5.73 35.82 3.42
N THR A 106 4.47 35.75 3.85
CA THR A 106 3.37 35.17 3.10
C THR A 106 2.27 36.20 2.92
N ILE A 107 1.68 36.27 1.73
CA ILE A 107 0.43 36.97 1.48
C ILE A 107 -0.63 35.93 1.17
N LYS A 108 -1.78 36.02 1.84
CA LYS A 108 -2.88 35.06 1.77
C LYS A 108 -4.10 35.73 1.16
N PHE A 109 -4.73 35.04 0.25
CA PHE A 109 -5.93 35.48 -0.47
C PHE A 109 -7.14 34.62 -0.08
N ASN A 110 -8.34 35.14 -0.27
CA ASN A 110 -9.57 34.39 -0.04
C ASN A 110 -9.91 33.51 -1.25
N GLU A 111 -9.58 33.97 -2.45
CA GLU A 111 -9.91 33.29 -3.71
C GLU A 111 -8.68 33.08 -4.58
N LEU A 112 -8.72 32.01 -5.40
CA LEU A 112 -7.65 31.66 -6.33
C LEU A 112 -7.41 32.76 -7.39
N ASP A 113 -8.50 33.36 -7.88
CA ASP A 113 -8.43 34.44 -8.89
C ASP A 113 -7.71 35.69 -8.37
N GLU A 114 -7.88 36.01 -7.09
CA GLU A 114 -7.17 37.10 -6.43
C GLU A 114 -5.67 36.81 -6.37
N MET A 115 -5.31 35.56 -5.99
CA MET A 115 -3.91 35.11 -5.99
C MET A 115 -3.30 35.18 -7.38
N ASN A 116 -4.02 34.73 -8.44
CA ASN A 116 -3.55 34.75 -9.82
C ASN A 116 -3.27 36.19 -10.29
N LYS A 117 -4.21 37.12 -10.07
CA LYS A 117 -4.02 38.56 -10.35
C LYS A 117 -2.81 39.14 -9.60
N ALA A 118 -2.63 38.74 -8.33
CA ALA A 118 -1.48 39.18 -7.54
C ALA A 118 -0.17 38.66 -8.12
N THR A 119 -0.12 37.41 -8.56
CA THR A 119 1.09 36.80 -9.14
C THR A 119 1.47 37.46 -10.48
N GLU A 120 0.49 37.87 -11.30
CA GLU A 120 0.72 38.66 -12.53
C GLU A 120 1.38 40.00 -12.20
N ILE A 121 0.83 40.75 -11.24
CA ILE A 121 1.39 42.04 -10.81
C ILE A 121 2.81 41.88 -10.22
N LEU A 122 3.02 40.87 -9.39
CA LEU A 122 4.36 40.59 -8.83
C LEU A 122 5.37 40.26 -9.93
N SER A 123 4.98 39.42 -10.90
CA SER A 123 5.82 39.04 -12.05
C SER A 123 6.16 40.24 -12.91
N ALA A 124 5.18 41.10 -13.22
CA ALA A 124 5.36 42.32 -14.04
C ALA A 124 6.36 43.29 -13.37
N ASN A 125 6.48 43.26 -12.05
CA ASN A 125 7.40 44.11 -11.28
C ASN A 125 8.70 43.37 -10.91
N GLY A 126 8.99 42.18 -11.46
CA GLY A 126 10.22 41.44 -11.26
C GLY A 126 10.38 40.86 -9.84
N ILE A 127 9.29 40.75 -9.07
CA ILE A 127 9.27 40.21 -7.72
C ILE A 127 9.13 38.68 -7.79
N ARG A 128 10.16 37.96 -7.36
CA ARG A 128 10.15 36.49 -7.30
C ARG A 128 9.34 36.01 -6.12
N TYR A 129 8.51 35.02 -6.38
CA TYR A 129 7.62 34.40 -5.38
C TYR A 129 7.53 32.88 -5.55
N ARG A 130 6.87 32.22 -4.61
CA ARG A 130 6.39 30.83 -4.69
C ARG A 130 4.93 30.81 -4.25
N THR A 131 4.11 30.06 -4.97
CA THR A 131 2.73 29.80 -4.57
C THR A 131 2.67 28.59 -3.61
N GLY A 132 1.74 28.61 -2.67
CA GLY A 132 1.35 27.43 -1.90
C GLY A 132 0.57 26.43 -2.74
N LYS A 133 0.39 25.22 -2.21
CA LYS A 133 -0.57 24.27 -2.78
C LYS A 133 -1.98 24.76 -2.48
N THR A 134 -2.84 24.79 -3.50
CA THR A 134 -4.26 25.11 -3.35
C THR A 134 -5.06 24.32 -4.39
N LEU A 135 -6.38 24.25 -4.22
CA LEU A 135 -7.24 23.60 -5.21
C LEU A 135 -7.29 24.44 -6.49
N VAL A 136 -7.14 23.76 -7.61
CA VAL A 136 -7.33 24.32 -8.95
C VAL A 136 -8.37 23.47 -9.67
N PRO A 137 -9.07 24.01 -10.70
CA PRO A 137 -9.98 23.22 -11.52
C PRO A 137 -9.30 21.96 -12.05
N PHE A 138 -9.99 20.82 -11.93
CA PHE A 138 -9.43 19.52 -12.33
C PHE A 138 -9.78 19.22 -13.78
N ARG A 139 -8.76 19.10 -14.61
CA ARG A 139 -8.91 18.87 -16.05
C ARG A 139 -9.54 17.51 -16.34
N LEU A 140 -10.56 17.48 -17.19
CA LEU A 140 -11.29 16.27 -17.59
C LEU A 140 -10.92 15.79 -18.99
N THR A 141 -10.57 16.69 -19.91
CA THR A 141 -10.32 16.37 -21.33
C THR A 141 -8.95 16.82 -21.80
N GLY A 142 -8.58 16.39 -22.99
CA GLY A 142 -7.36 16.77 -23.70
C GLY A 142 -7.59 16.86 -25.19
N ASN A 143 -6.66 17.49 -25.88
CA ASN A 143 -6.67 17.72 -27.33
C ASN A 143 -5.75 16.70 -28.04
N ILE A 144 -5.80 15.44 -27.67
CA ILE A 144 -5.05 14.34 -28.31
C ILE A 144 -6.00 13.49 -29.13
N GLU A 145 -5.53 12.99 -30.27
CA GLU A 145 -6.38 12.19 -31.18
C GLU A 145 -6.61 10.76 -30.68
N TRP A 146 -5.75 10.27 -29.80
CA TRP A 146 -5.83 8.91 -29.28
C TRP A 146 -6.36 8.87 -27.84
N GLY A 147 -7.35 8.03 -27.59
CA GLY A 147 -7.95 7.81 -26.26
C GLY A 147 -9.46 7.63 -26.33
N VAL A 148 -10.13 7.69 -25.18
CA VAL A 148 -11.59 7.63 -25.08
C VAL A 148 -12.19 8.95 -25.51
N PRO A 149 -13.05 9.00 -26.58
CA PRO A 149 -13.67 10.24 -26.99
C PRO A 149 -14.56 10.83 -25.91
N ALA A 150 -14.45 12.12 -25.67
CA ALA A 150 -15.42 12.85 -24.85
C ALA A 150 -16.73 13.04 -25.65
N PRO A 151 -17.88 13.21 -24.96
CA PRO A 151 -19.11 13.59 -25.63
C PRO A 151 -18.91 14.87 -26.46
N VAL A 152 -19.39 14.87 -27.70
CA VAL A 152 -19.30 16.03 -28.58
C VAL A 152 -20.39 17.01 -28.21
N LEU A 153 -20.00 18.26 -27.88
CA LEU A 153 -20.91 19.36 -27.67
C LEU A 153 -21.04 20.17 -28.99
N GLU A 154 -22.25 20.68 -29.23
CA GLU A 154 -22.52 21.41 -30.46
C GLU A 154 -21.67 22.69 -30.55
N GLY A 155 -20.85 22.77 -31.60
CA GLY A 155 -19.97 23.93 -31.87
C GLY A 155 -18.58 23.82 -31.24
N GLU A 156 -18.24 22.71 -30.58
CA GLU A 156 -16.91 22.47 -30.04
C GLU A 156 -16.11 21.45 -30.85
N ASP A 157 -14.79 21.58 -30.83
CA ASP A 157 -13.90 20.56 -31.41
C ASP A 157 -13.95 19.26 -30.61
N PRO A 158 -13.79 18.08 -31.25
CA PRO A 158 -13.75 16.81 -30.57
C PRO A 158 -12.62 16.77 -29.54
N LEU A 159 -12.96 16.41 -28.30
CA LEU A 159 -12.03 16.25 -27.21
C LEU A 159 -11.88 14.78 -26.81
N THR A 160 -10.81 14.44 -26.15
CA THR A 160 -10.54 13.10 -25.61
C THR A 160 -10.52 13.17 -24.09
N ILE A 161 -11.11 12.19 -23.43
CA ILE A 161 -11.03 12.09 -21.96
C ILE A 161 -9.56 11.99 -21.57
N TRP A 162 -9.15 12.82 -20.61
CA TRP A 162 -7.80 12.79 -20.08
C TRP A 162 -7.56 11.52 -19.24
N VAL A 163 -6.34 11.00 -19.26
CA VAL A 163 -5.97 9.76 -18.60
C VAL A 163 -6.34 9.68 -17.11
N TRP A 164 -6.33 10.79 -16.40
CA TRP A 164 -6.63 10.76 -14.95
C TRP A 164 -8.11 10.52 -14.65
N PRO A 165 -9.10 11.23 -15.22
CA PRO A 165 -10.51 10.84 -15.05
C PRO A 165 -10.78 9.39 -15.43
N GLU A 166 -10.18 8.91 -16.54
CA GLU A 166 -10.28 7.52 -16.97
C GLU A 166 -9.70 6.55 -15.93
N SER A 167 -8.49 6.85 -15.42
CA SER A 167 -7.81 6.01 -14.41
C SER A 167 -8.56 5.94 -13.08
N LEU A 168 -9.19 7.03 -12.65
CA LEU A 168 -9.98 7.06 -11.42
C LEU A 168 -11.25 6.21 -11.53
N TRP A 169 -11.82 6.09 -12.72
CA TRP A 169 -12.98 5.25 -13.01
C TRP A 169 -12.64 3.80 -13.33
N ALA A 170 -11.42 3.51 -13.77
CA ALA A 170 -10.98 2.19 -14.21
C ALA A 170 -11.25 1.05 -13.20
N PRO A 171 -11.07 1.20 -11.87
CA PRO A 171 -11.37 0.14 -10.91
C PRO A 171 -12.84 -0.32 -10.94
N ILE A 172 -13.77 0.59 -11.22
CA ILE A 172 -15.19 0.26 -11.38
C ILE A 172 -15.39 -0.58 -12.65
N SER A 173 -14.78 -0.16 -13.76
CA SER A 173 -14.83 -0.93 -15.03
C SER A 173 -14.18 -2.31 -14.87
N PHE A 174 -13.10 -2.43 -14.09
CA PHE A 174 -12.50 -3.74 -13.77
C PHE A 174 -13.43 -4.63 -12.95
N THR A 175 -14.22 -4.05 -12.04
CA THR A 175 -15.24 -4.79 -11.30
C THR A 175 -16.29 -5.35 -12.26
N GLN A 176 -16.79 -4.54 -13.20
CA GLN A 176 -17.73 -4.97 -14.25
C GLN A 176 -17.16 -6.11 -15.11
N ALA A 177 -15.94 -5.93 -15.62
CA ALA A 177 -15.26 -6.95 -16.43
C ALA A 177 -15.00 -8.26 -15.66
N ALA A 178 -14.73 -8.18 -14.36
CA ALA A 178 -14.55 -9.35 -13.50
C ALA A 178 -15.87 -10.10 -13.31
N LEU A 179 -16.99 -9.38 -13.14
CA LEU A 179 -18.33 -9.97 -13.04
C LEU A 179 -18.73 -10.67 -14.35
N GLU A 180 -18.52 -10.03 -15.50
CA GLU A 180 -18.76 -10.62 -16.82
C GLU A 180 -17.99 -11.93 -17.01
N LYS A 181 -16.70 -11.96 -16.65
CA LYS A 181 -15.87 -13.18 -16.72
C LYS A 181 -16.38 -14.30 -15.82
N GLN A 182 -17.08 -13.97 -14.74
CA GLN A 182 -17.72 -14.93 -13.84
C GLN A 182 -19.14 -15.34 -14.30
N GLY A 183 -19.64 -14.81 -15.42
CA GLY A 183 -21.01 -15.03 -15.90
C GLY A 183 -22.08 -14.34 -15.04
N ARG A 184 -21.69 -13.31 -14.27
CA ARG A 184 -22.58 -12.48 -13.46
C ARG A 184 -23.00 -11.22 -14.23
N ASN A 185 -24.06 -10.56 -13.74
CA ASN A 185 -24.50 -9.29 -14.32
C ASN A 185 -23.46 -8.19 -14.04
N PRO A 186 -22.92 -7.50 -15.05
CA PRO A 186 -22.01 -6.37 -14.84
C PRO A 186 -22.56 -5.27 -13.93
N ASP A 187 -23.88 -5.04 -13.92
CA ASP A 187 -24.53 -4.02 -13.10
C ASP A 187 -24.43 -4.30 -11.58
N GLU A 188 -24.08 -5.53 -11.20
CA GLU A 188 -23.79 -5.88 -9.81
C GLU A 188 -22.52 -5.17 -9.27
N TRP A 189 -21.77 -4.42 -10.10
CA TRP A 189 -20.68 -3.58 -9.64
C TRP A 189 -21.11 -2.60 -8.52
N LYS A 190 -22.40 -2.20 -8.53
CA LYS A 190 -22.98 -1.31 -7.53
C LYS A 190 -22.99 -1.93 -6.13
N ASP A 191 -23.09 -3.24 -6.00
CA ASP A 191 -23.04 -3.94 -4.72
C ASP A 191 -21.68 -3.78 -4.03
N PHE A 192 -20.63 -3.52 -4.80
CA PHE A 192 -19.26 -3.31 -4.32
C PHE A 192 -18.91 -1.85 -4.09
N TRP A 193 -19.47 -0.93 -4.88
CA TRP A 193 -19.08 0.48 -4.88
C TRP A 193 -20.15 1.42 -4.31
N CYS A 194 -21.42 0.99 -4.28
CA CYS A 194 -22.53 1.81 -3.87
C CYS A 194 -23.24 1.29 -2.61
N SER A 195 -22.85 0.15 -2.07
CA SER A 195 -23.44 -0.39 -0.83
C SER A 195 -22.62 0.04 0.40
N LYS A 196 -23.31 0.39 1.49
CA LYS A 196 -22.69 0.66 2.80
C LYS A 196 -22.13 -0.58 3.49
N ASP A 197 -22.58 -1.76 3.07
CA ASP A 197 -22.04 -3.05 3.57
C ASP A 197 -20.72 -3.44 2.89
N ALA A 198 -20.37 -2.78 1.77
CA ALA A 198 -19.12 -2.97 1.08
C ALA A 198 -18.07 -1.90 1.46
N THR A 199 -16.81 -2.27 1.45
CA THR A 199 -15.70 -1.31 1.64
C THR A 199 -14.67 -1.50 0.54
N VAL A 200 -14.41 -0.43 -0.20
CA VAL A 200 -13.36 -0.40 -1.21
C VAL A 200 -12.08 0.15 -0.58
N TYR A 201 -10.99 -0.60 -0.72
CA TYR A 201 -9.65 -0.18 -0.33
C TYR A 201 -8.81 0.09 -1.57
N GLN A 202 -8.29 1.30 -1.70
CA GLN A 202 -7.40 1.68 -2.80
C GLN A 202 -5.97 1.82 -2.30
N PHE A 203 -5.08 0.95 -2.82
CA PHE A 203 -3.64 1.01 -2.53
C PHE A 203 -2.94 1.80 -3.61
N ILE A 204 -2.35 2.93 -3.23
CA ILE A 204 -1.75 3.90 -4.15
C ILE A 204 -0.35 4.33 -3.71
N GLY A 205 0.41 4.93 -4.64
CA GLY A 205 1.62 5.70 -4.31
C GLY A 205 1.27 7.06 -3.68
N ALA A 206 2.12 7.55 -2.81
CA ALA A 206 1.93 8.84 -2.14
C ALA A 206 1.81 10.02 -3.12
N ASP A 207 2.45 9.93 -4.27
CA ASP A 207 2.39 10.90 -5.38
C ASP A 207 1.02 10.94 -6.07
N ASN A 208 0.17 9.95 -5.86
CA ASN A 208 -1.18 9.87 -6.43
C ASN A 208 -2.28 10.35 -5.45
N ILE A 209 -1.93 10.78 -4.23
CA ILE A 209 -2.94 11.20 -3.24
C ILE A 209 -3.79 12.37 -3.75
N TYR A 210 -3.24 13.30 -4.54
CA TYR A 210 -4.03 14.37 -5.13
C TYR A 210 -5.18 13.83 -6.00
N PHE A 211 -4.88 12.87 -6.86
CA PHE A 211 -5.87 12.31 -7.78
C PHE A 211 -6.93 11.49 -7.05
N TYR A 212 -6.51 10.54 -6.22
CA TYR A 212 -7.41 9.62 -5.51
C TYR A 212 -8.01 10.21 -4.23
N GLY A 213 -7.31 11.10 -3.53
CA GLY A 213 -7.74 11.64 -2.24
C GLY A 213 -8.45 13.00 -2.34
N VAL A 214 -8.28 13.72 -3.44
CA VAL A 214 -8.88 15.03 -3.64
C VAL A 214 -9.84 15.00 -4.83
N ALA A 215 -9.35 14.75 -6.05
CA ALA A 215 -10.15 14.83 -7.26
C ALA A 215 -11.22 13.72 -7.31
N GLU A 216 -10.86 12.45 -7.13
CA GLU A 216 -11.82 11.33 -7.11
C GLU A 216 -12.88 11.50 -6.03
N MET A 217 -12.45 11.85 -4.80
CA MET A 217 -13.41 12.03 -3.71
C MET A 217 -14.42 13.14 -4.02
N ALA A 218 -13.96 14.28 -4.55
CA ALA A 218 -14.86 15.36 -4.92
C ALA A 218 -15.79 14.95 -6.08
N MET A 219 -15.28 14.26 -7.10
CA MET A 219 -16.11 13.75 -8.20
C MET A 219 -17.15 12.74 -7.70
N PHE A 220 -16.78 11.80 -6.82
CA PHE A 220 -17.73 10.84 -6.25
C PHE A 220 -18.80 11.53 -5.40
N MET A 221 -18.43 12.55 -4.61
CA MET A 221 -19.40 13.38 -3.89
C MET A 221 -20.38 14.10 -4.82
N GLY A 222 -19.93 14.45 -6.03
CA GLY A 222 -20.73 15.16 -7.03
C GLY A 222 -21.59 14.28 -7.94
N LEU A 223 -21.43 12.96 -7.92
CA LEU A 223 -22.16 12.02 -8.82
C LEU A 223 -23.59 11.71 -8.39
N LYS A 224 -24.10 12.29 -7.34
CA LYS A 224 -25.40 11.97 -6.79
C LYS A 224 -26.51 12.96 -7.18
N GLU A 225 -27.76 12.52 -7.08
CA GLU A 225 -28.92 13.39 -7.13
C GLU A 225 -29.14 14.07 -5.77
N GLY A 226 -29.08 15.40 -5.72
CA GLY A 226 -29.30 16.19 -4.51
C GLY A 226 -28.04 16.85 -3.94
N GLU A 227 -28.02 17.14 -2.61
CA GLU A 227 -26.89 17.83 -1.99
C GLU A 227 -25.64 16.93 -1.87
N ASN A 228 -24.49 17.49 -2.22
CA ASN A 228 -23.20 16.83 -2.07
C ASN A 228 -22.90 16.50 -0.60
N THR A 229 -22.36 15.31 -0.32
CA THR A 229 -22.12 14.85 1.05
C THR A 229 -20.86 14.00 1.15
N ILE A 230 -20.21 14.03 2.31
CA ILE A 230 -19.10 13.15 2.68
C ILE A 230 -19.57 11.78 3.21
N ASP A 231 -20.88 11.55 3.28
CA ASP A 231 -21.52 10.30 3.73
C ASP A 231 -22.64 9.91 2.76
N PRO A 232 -22.32 9.44 1.55
CA PRO A 232 -23.31 9.08 0.54
C PRO A 232 -24.30 8.04 1.09
N PRO A 233 -25.61 8.16 0.80
CA PRO A 233 -26.59 7.16 1.19
C PRO A 233 -26.38 5.81 0.49
N GLU A 234 -27.12 4.79 0.93
CA GLU A 234 -27.16 3.47 0.28
C GLU A 234 -27.60 3.61 -1.18
N GLY A 235 -26.93 2.89 -2.07
CA GLY A 235 -27.18 2.91 -3.52
C GLY A 235 -26.42 3.99 -4.29
N GLU A 236 -25.75 4.93 -3.60
CA GLU A 236 -24.88 5.92 -4.21
C GLU A 236 -23.39 5.58 -4.02
N MET A 237 -22.53 6.17 -4.84
CA MET A 237 -21.09 5.94 -4.83
C MET A 237 -20.50 6.18 -3.44
N GLN A 238 -19.97 5.14 -2.81
CA GLN A 238 -19.30 5.24 -1.51
C GLN A 238 -17.85 5.71 -1.68
N LEU A 239 -17.34 6.44 -0.68
CA LEU A 239 -15.97 6.94 -0.71
C LEU A 239 -14.99 5.83 -0.30
N PRO A 240 -13.98 5.51 -1.12
CA PRO A 240 -12.97 4.50 -0.80
C PRO A 240 -12.09 4.88 0.38
N ILE A 241 -11.51 3.86 1.03
CA ILE A 241 -10.44 4.05 2.02
C ILE A 241 -9.10 3.98 1.30
N LEU A 242 -8.31 5.05 1.39
CA LEU A 242 -7.01 5.13 0.75
C LEU A 242 -5.90 4.59 1.66
N CYS A 243 -5.08 3.71 1.09
CA CYS A 243 -3.84 3.22 1.68
C CYS A 243 -2.65 3.67 0.82
N ALA A 244 -2.10 4.84 1.12
CA ALA A 244 -0.97 5.37 0.38
C ALA A 244 0.37 4.85 0.91
N ASN A 245 1.25 4.44 0.00
CA ASN A 245 2.62 4.02 0.28
C ASN A 245 3.61 5.06 -0.22
N ASN A 246 4.67 5.29 0.55
CA ASN A 246 5.84 6.00 0.08
C ASN A 246 6.59 5.18 -0.98
N HIS A 247 7.57 5.79 -1.64
CA HIS A 247 8.27 5.17 -2.74
C HIS A 247 9.24 4.07 -2.31
N ILE A 248 9.33 3.04 -3.13
CA ILE A 248 10.46 2.12 -3.13
C ILE A 248 11.57 2.78 -3.96
N LEU A 249 12.71 3.01 -3.33
CA LEU A 249 13.89 3.58 -3.99
C LEU A 249 14.77 2.43 -4.48
N PHE A 250 14.97 2.33 -5.79
CA PHE A 250 15.90 1.35 -6.32
C PHE A 250 17.33 1.89 -6.25
N LEU A 251 18.18 1.20 -5.49
CA LEU A 251 19.57 1.64 -5.22
C LEU A 251 19.63 3.10 -4.75
N ASP A 252 18.79 3.46 -3.76
CA ASP A 252 18.65 4.79 -3.16
C ASP A 252 18.12 5.88 -4.12
N LYS A 253 17.65 5.53 -5.31
CA LYS A 253 17.12 6.47 -6.29
C LYS A 253 15.66 6.19 -6.59
N LYS A 254 14.87 7.25 -6.80
CA LYS A 254 13.51 7.10 -7.32
C LYS A 254 13.58 6.47 -8.71
N ALA A 255 12.83 5.40 -8.91
CA ALA A 255 12.70 4.76 -10.22
C ALA A 255 12.03 5.72 -11.22
N SER A 256 12.61 5.85 -12.39
CA SER A 256 12.05 6.65 -13.48
C SER A 256 12.17 5.88 -14.79
N SER A 257 11.10 5.85 -15.57
CA SER A 257 11.11 5.21 -16.90
C SER A 257 12.08 5.90 -17.87
N SER A 258 12.38 7.17 -17.65
CA SER A 258 13.35 7.98 -18.41
C SER A 258 14.74 8.03 -17.79
N GLY A 259 14.94 7.41 -16.62
CA GLY A 259 16.22 7.39 -15.91
C GLY A 259 17.25 6.45 -16.55
N ALA A 260 18.55 6.73 -16.31
CA ALA A 260 19.65 5.88 -16.78
C ALA A 260 19.67 4.50 -16.11
N ILE A 261 19.16 4.40 -14.87
CA ILE A 261 19.06 3.15 -14.11
C ILE A 261 17.59 2.74 -14.10
N LYS A 262 17.28 1.64 -14.78
CA LYS A 262 15.94 1.03 -14.77
C LYS A 262 15.86 0.01 -13.63
N PRO A 263 14.84 0.09 -12.76
CA PRO A 263 14.63 -0.97 -11.79
C PRO A 263 14.21 -2.26 -12.49
N PRO A 264 14.52 -3.45 -11.91
CA PRO A 264 14.02 -4.71 -12.44
C PRO A 264 12.49 -4.74 -12.39
N MET A 265 11.88 -5.35 -13.36
CA MET A 265 10.46 -5.67 -13.33
C MET A 265 10.19 -6.78 -12.32
N ALA A 266 8.93 -6.93 -11.89
CA ALA A 266 8.56 -8.03 -10.99
C ALA A 266 8.90 -9.42 -11.58
N ALA A 267 8.75 -9.57 -12.90
CA ALA A 267 9.14 -10.79 -13.61
C ALA A 267 10.64 -11.07 -13.50
N ASP A 268 11.50 -10.05 -13.67
CA ASP A 268 12.95 -10.19 -13.58
C ASP A 268 13.40 -10.63 -12.17
N LEU A 269 12.70 -10.15 -11.13
CA LEU A 269 12.98 -10.56 -9.76
C LEU A 269 12.68 -12.04 -9.51
N LEU A 270 11.71 -12.61 -10.22
CA LEU A 270 11.37 -14.03 -10.11
C LEU A 270 12.44 -14.98 -10.69
N ASP A 271 13.44 -14.45 -11.41
CA ASP A 271 14.62 -15.21 -11.82
C ASP A 271 15.60 -15.51 -10.66
N TYR A 272 15.44 -14.81 -9.52
CA TYR A 272 16.32 -14.92 -8.35
C TYR A 272 15.60 -15.23 -7.05
N TYR A 273 14.31 -14.95 -6.96
CA TYR A 273 13.54 -15.06 -5.72
C TYR A 273 12.21 -15.76 -5.95
N THR A 274 11.68 -16.42 -4.93
CA THR A 274 10.29 -16.86 -4.97
C THR A 274 9.34 -15.69 -4.70
N ALA A 275 8.11 -15.78 -5.22
CA ALA A 275 7.08 -14.76 -4.98
C ALA A 275 6.83 -14.53 -3.46
N GLU A 276 6.87 -15.59 -2.66
CA GLU A 276 6.67 -15.50 -1.21
C GLU A 276 7.82 -14.77 -0.49
N GLN A 277 9.07 -14.96 -0.94
CA GLN A 277 10.21 -14.20 -0.44
C GLN A 277 10.06 -12.71 -0.74
N LEU A 278 9.68 -12.36 -1.98
CA LEU A 278 9.45 -10.96 -2.37
C LEU A 278 8.30 -10.33 -1.59
N ARG A 279 7.18 -11.05 -1.42
CA ARG A 279 6.03 -10.55 -0.64
C ARG A 279 6.41 -10.27 0.81
N MET A 280 7.13 -11.18 1.46
CA MET A 280 7.61 -10.97 2.84
C MET A 280 8.53 -9.75 2.92
N HIS A 281 9.46 -9.60 1.99
CA HIS A 281 10.37 -8.46 1.95
C HIS A 281 9.60 -7.13 1.76
N PHE A 282 8.76 -7.01 0.72
CA PHE A 282 8.05 -5.77 0.44
C PHE A 282 7.07 -5.36 1.55
N LEU A 283 6.37 -6.32 2.16
CA LEU A 283 5.49 -6.04 3.30
C LEU A 283 6.29 -5.60 4.54
N GLY A 284 7.52 -6.08 4.68
CA GLY A 284 8.43 -5.72 5.78
C GLY A 284 9.05 -4.32 5.67
N LEU A 285 9.01 -3.66 4.49
CA LEU A 285 9.72 -2.39 4.24
C LEU A 285 9.17 -1.18 5.03
N GLY A 286 7.92 -1.20 5.49
CA GLY A 286 7.35 -0.09 6.26
C GLY A 286 7.03 1.16 5.42
N LEU A 287 6.64 0.97 4.17
CA LEU A 287 6.35 2.03 3.19
C LEU A 287 5.25 3.02 3.61
N GLY A 288 4.47 2.70 4.64
CA GLY A 288 3.50 3.64 5.21
C GLY A 288 4.12 4.80 5.97
N GLN A 289 5.39 4.71 6.35
CA GLN A 289 6.09 5.70 7.19
C GLN A 289 7.10 6.54 6.39
N ARG A 290 7.81 5.93 5.46
CA ARG A 290 8.87 6.59 4.68
C ARG A 290 9.16 5.83 3.38
N SER A 291 9.83 6.50 2.45
CA SER A 291 10.48 5.84 1.32
C SER A 291 11.64 4.96 1.81
N VAL A 292 11.79 3.78 1.21
CA VAL A 292 12.78 2.79 1.63
C VAL A 292 13.56 2.30 0.41
N SER A 293 14.86 2.12 0.57
CA SER A 293 15.71 1.58 -0.47
C SER A 293 15.50 0.08 -0.65
N PHE A 294 15.39 -0.34 -1.90
CA PHE A 294 15.38 -1.72 -2.34
C PHE A 294 16.68 -2.02 -3.09
N MET A 295 17.49 -2.89 -2.51
CA MET A 295 18.84 -3.24 -3.02
C MET A 295 18.97 -4.75 -3.18
N PRO A 296 18.25 -5.38 -4.14
CA PRO A 296 18.38 -6.81 -4.37
C PRO A 296 19.79 -7.14 -4.88
N LYS A 297 20.47 -8.08 -4.23
CA LYS A 297 21.89 -8.37 -4.49
C LYS A 297 22.20 -8.64 -5.97
N PRO A 298 21.41 -9.41 -6.74
CA PRO A 298 21.69 -9.66 -8.16
C PRO A 298 21.70 -8.42 -9.05
N TYR A 299 21.05 -7.36 -8.64
CA TYR A 299 20.91 -6.08 -9.38
C TYR A 299 21.72 -4.94 -8.77
N ASN A 300 22.45 -5.19 -7.68
CA ASN A 300 23.28 -4.18 -7.05
C ASN A 300 24.74 -4.32 -7.51
N PRO A 301 25.22 -3.43 -8.39
CA PRO A 301 26.59 -3.51 -8.93
C PRO A 301 27.68 -3.31 -7.86
N ASN A 302 27.32 -2.80 -6.70
CA ASN A 302 28.23 -2.56 -5.58
C ASN A 302 28.17 -3.68 -4.52
N ALA A 303 27.31 -4.70 -4.71
CA ALA A 303 27.20 -5.79 -3.77
C ALA A 303 28.44 -6.71 -3.86
N LYS A 304 29.02 -7.02 -2.70
CA LYS A 304 30.11 -7.97 -2.59
C LYS A 304 29.57 -9.39 -2.39
N PRO A 305 30.36 -10.44 -2.71
CA PRO A 305 29.95 -11.82 -2.47
C PRO A 305 29.48 -12.10 -1.05
N GLU A 306 30.16 -11.53 -0.05
CA GLU A 306 29.86 -11.69 1.39
C GLU A 306 28.64 -10.89 1.88
N ASP A 307 28.15 -9.92 1.12
CA ASP A 307 27.01 -9.10 1.54
C ASP A 307 25.73 -9.95 1.59
N PRO A 308 24.94 -9.82 2.66
CA PRO A 308 23.66 -10.53 2.74
C PRO A 308 22.66 -9.93 1.73
N ASP A 309 21.94 -10.81 1.04
CA ASP A 309 20.81 -10.40 0.22
C ASP A 309 19.61 -10.09 1.11
N PRO A 310 19.05 -8.86 1.09
CA PRO A 310 17.96 -8.48 1.99
C PRO A 310 16.69 -9.29 1.76
N VAL A 311 16.37 -9.67 0.52
CA VAL A 311 15.19 -10.47 0.18
C VAL A 311 15.32 -11.89 0.71
N VAL A 312 16.50 -12.49 0.52
CA VAL A 312 16.80 -13.85 1.02
C VAL A 312 16.80 -13.87 2.54
N LYS A 313 17.35 -12.81 3.17
CA LYS A 313 17.37 -12.67 4.64
C LYS A 313 15.96 -12.65 5.24
N ASP A 314 15.05 -11.90 4.66
CA ASP A 314 13.66 -11.84 5.13
C ASP A 314 12.90 -13.14 4.83
N GLY A 315 13.14 -13.72 3.64
CA GLY A 315 12.59 -15.02 3.25
C GLY A 315 13.10 -16.22 4.06
N PHE A 316 14.21 -16.05 4.79
CA PHE A 316 14.80 -17.10 5.65
C PHE A 316 13.84 -17.56 6.76
N LEU A 317 12.97 -16.67 7.23
CA LEU A 317 11.94 -17.03 8.22
C LEU A 317 11.08 -18.19 7.71
N LEU A 318 10.67 -18.15 6.44
CA LEU A 318 9.81 -19.15 5.83
C LEU A 318 10.61 -20.41 5.46
N SER A 319 11.61 -20.24 4.58
CA SER A 319 12.33 -21.36 3.96
C SER A 319 13.20 -22.17 4.93
N ASN A 320 13.62 -21.59 6.05
CA ASN A 320 14.44 -22.27 7.04
C ASN A 320 13.73 -22.47 8.39
N VAL A 321 13.24 -21.38 9.01
CA VAL A 321 12.73 -21.47 10.39
C VAL A 321 11.38 -22.18 10.43
N PHE A 322 10.39 -21.68 9.69
CA PHE A 322 9.04 -22.23 9.74
C PHE A 322 8.97 -23.60 9.07
N ASN A 323 9.63 -23.75 7.95
CA ASN A 323 9.77 -25.02 7.23
C ASN A 323 10.32 -26.13 8.15
N ARG A 324 11.38 -25.83 8.93
CA ARG A 324 11.96 -26.76 9.89
C ARG A 324 10.96 -27.18 10.98
N ILE A 325 10.17 -26.22 11.52
CA ILE A 325 9.16 -26.52 12.56
C ILE A 325 8.16 -27.55 12.04
N ILE A 326 7.57 -27.27 10.86
CA ILE A 326 6.53 -28.10 10.25
C ILE A 326 7.07 -29.50 9.95
N ARG A 327 8.20 -29.59 9.29
CA ARG A 327 8.85 -30.87 8.92
C ARG A 327 9.20 -31.70 10.15
N THR A 328 9.79 -31.07 11.18
CA THR A 328 10.15 -31.77 12.41
C THR A 328 8.92 -32.35 13.09
N CYS A 329 7.82 -31.61 13.19
CA CYS A 329 6.58 -32.09 13.80
C CYS A 329 5.97 -33.24 13.01
N ILE A 330 5.87 -33.14 11.67
CA ILE A 330 5.31 -34.22 10.85
C ILE A 330 6.20 -35.46 10.89
N TYR A 331 7.53 -35.32 10.76
CA TYR A 331 8.44 -36.48 10.88
C TYR A 331 8.44 -37.13 12.27
N SER A 332 8.37 -36.34 13.35
CA SER A 332 8.21 -36.90 14.72
C SER A 332 6.91 -37.68 14.84
N THR A 333 5.82 -37.14 14.28
CA THR A 333 4.52 -37.81 14.25
C THR A 333 4.57 -39.10 13.43
N GLN A 334 5.20 -39.11 12.26
CA GLN A 334 5.39 -40.30 11.44
C GLN A 334 6.22 -41.38 12.17
N LYS A 335 7.30 -40.95 12.81
CA LYS A 335 8.24 -41.86 13.46
C LYS A 335 7.67 -42.50 14.74
N TYR A 336 7.02 -41.72 15.58
CA TYR A 336 6.64 -42.15 16.92
C TYR A 336 5.14 -42.42 17.09
N PHE A 337 4.30 -41.86 16.21
CA PHE A 337 2.83 -41.96 16.32
C PHE A 337 2.17 -42.46 15.01
N GLY A 338 2.92 -43.12 14.13
CA GLY A 338 2.36 -43.73 12.92
C GLY A 338 1.73 -42.73 11.93
N GLY A 339 2.15 -41.47 11.98
CA GLY A 339 1.58 -40.40 11.12
C GLY A 339 0.27 -39.81 11.69
N VAL A 340 -0.11 -40.17 12.90
CA VAL A 340 -1.32 -39.66 13.56
C VAL A 340 -0.96 -38.46 14.43
N MET A 341 -1.49 -37.28 14.06
CA MET A 341 -1.31 -36.05 14.85
C MET A 341 -2.05 -36.18 16.18
N PRO A 342 -1.33 -36.08 17.30
CA PRO A 342 -1.96 -36.14 18.63
C PRO A 342 -2.72 -34.84 18.89
N VAL A 343 -3.86 -34.98 19.57
CA VAL A 343 -4.68 -33.85 20.03
C VAL A 343 -4.86 -33.91 21.54
N GLY A 344 -5.19 -32.77 22.13
CA GLY A 344 -5.36 -32.61 23.56
C GLY A 344 -5.41 -31.16 23.98
N ASP A 345 -5.28 -30.93 25.30
CA ASP A 345 -5.32 -29.59 25.87
C ASP A 345 -4.09 -28.77 25.46
N ILE A 346 -4.31 -27.47 25.23
CA ILE A 346 -3.24 -26.52 24.95
C ILE A 346 -2.90 -25.74 26.21
N ASP A 347 -1.62 -25.66 26.53
CA ASP A 347 -1.10 -24.93 27.68
C ASP A 347 -1.58 -23.48 27.70
N GLU A 348 -1.97 -22.96 28.86
CA GLU A 348 -2.45 -21.59 29.02
C GLU A 348 -1.48 -20.54 28.44
N GLN A 349 -0.17 -20.76 28.63
CA GLN A 349 0.85 -19.84 28.08
C GLN A 349 0.90 -19.88 26.57
N VAL A 350 0.71 -21.03 25.92
CA VAL A 350 0.68 -21.17 24.44
C VAL A 350 -0.57 -20.49 23.89
N LEU A 351 -1.73 -20.68 24.53
CA LEU A 351 -2.96 -19.99 24.19
C LEU A 351 -2.83 -18.45 24.34
N ALA A 352 -2.26 -17.99 25.44
CA ALA A 352 -2.05 -16.56 25.67
C ALA A 352 -1.12 -15.93 24.63
N ASP A 353 -0.05 -16.64 24.26
CA ASP A 353 0.89 -16.19 23.24
C ASP A 353 0.26 -16.16 21.84
N ALA A 354 -0.54 -17.17 21.48
CA ALA A 354 -1.29 -17.20 20.24
C ALA A 354 -2.31 -16.07 20.18
N LYS A 355 -3.12 -15.89 21.23
CA LYS A 355 -4.09 -14.79 21.33
C LYS A 355 -3.43 -13.42 21.20
N LYS A 356 -2.30 -13.21 21.87
CA LYS A 356 -1.54 -11.96 21.75
C LYS A 356 -1.09 -11.71 20.30
N ALA A 357 -0.52 -12.72 19.65
CA ALA A 357 -0.07 -12.60 18.26
C ALA A 357 -1.23 -12.29 17.31
N ILE A 358 -2.38 -12.98 17.46
CA ILE A 358 -3.58 -12.74 16.65
C ILE A 358 -4.09 -11.30 16.80
N LEU A 359 -4.27 -10.83 18.04
CA LEU A 359 -4.81 -9.48 18.31
C LEU A 359 -3.84 -8.38 17.86
N ASP A 360 -2.53 -8.57 18.05
CA ASP A 360 -1.52 -7.62 17.56
C ASP A 360 -1.49 -7.58 16.02
N TYR A 361 -1.55 -8.76 15.37
CA TYR A 361 -1.61 -8.89 13.92
C TYR A 361 -2.85 -8.20 13.33
N GLU A 362 -4.05 -8.51 13.85
CA GLU A 362 -5.31 -7.89 13.43
C GLU A 362 -5.24 -6.37 13.53
N ARG A 363 -4.76 -5.86 14.67
CA ARG A 363 -4.59 -4.43 14.87
C ARG A 363 -3.69 -3.77 13.82
N PHE A 364 -2.55 -4.40 13.49
CA PHE A 364 -1.60 -3.87 12.52
C PHE A 364 -2.11 -3.99 11.08
N MET A 365 -2.80 -5.09 10.74
CA MET A 365 -3.47 -5.25 9.46
C MET A 365 -4.55 -4.20 9.25
N TYR A 366 -5.41 -3.97 10.25
CA TYR A 366 -6.44 -2.92 10.21
C TYR A 366 -5.87 -1.51 9.99
N ARG A 367 -4.65 -1.25 10.49
CA ARG A 367 -3.97 0.05 10.36
C ARG A 367 -3.07 0.13 9.13
N PHE A 368 -3.02 -0.90 8.29
CA PHE A 368 -2.08 -1.02 7.17
C PHE A 368 -0.60 -0.89 7.58
N GLU A 369 -0.27 -1.27 8.80
CA GLU A 369 1.10 -1.31 9.34
C GLU A 369 1.72 -2.69 9.06
N PHE A 370 1.80 -3.09 7.78
CA PHE A 370 2.18 -4.44 7.36
C PHE A 370 3.55 -4.88 7.88
N HIS A 371 4.52 -3.97 7.99
CA HIS A 371 5.82 -4.26 8.57
C HIS A 371 5.74 -4.68 10.05
N GLN A 372 4.75 -4.16 10.80
CA GLN A 372 4.50 -4.60 12.17
C GLN A 372 3.83 -5.99 12.19
N ALA A 373 2.94 -6.26 11.24
CA ALA A 373 2.33 -7.57 11.09
C ALA A 373 3.38 -8.65 10.75
N THR A 374 4.35 -8.35 9.86
CA THR A 374 5.48 -9.26 9.57
C THR A 374 6.38 -9.46 10.80
N TYR A 375 6.60 -8.42 11.61
CA TYR A 375 7.36 -8.54 12.85
C TYR A 375 6.65 -9.44 13.89
N VAL A 376 5.33 -9.32 14.04
CA VAL A 376 4.54 -10.21 14.88
C VAL A 376 4.70 -11.66 14.44
N LEU A 377 4.62 -11.93 13.14
CA LEU A 377 4.83 -13.26 12.57
C LEU A 377 6.23 -13.80 12.84
N ASP A 378 7.28 -13.01 12.57
CA ASP A 378 8.67 -13.41 12.85
C ASP A 378 8.86 -13.78 14.32
N SER A 379 8.38 -12.92 15.22
CA SER A 379 8.47 -13.15 16.66
C SER A 379 7.75 -14.42 17.09
N TYR A 380 6.53 -14.66 16.60
CA TYR A 380 5.73 -15.80 16.94
C TYR A 380 6.31 -17.12 16.39
N ILE A 381 6.72 -17.14 15.11
CA ILE A 381 7.34 -18.32 14.48
C ILE A 381 8.66 -18.68 15.20
N ARG A 382 9.48 -17.68 15.57
CA ARG A 382 10.71 -17.95 16.33
C ARG A 382 10.43 -18.46 17.74
N LYS A 383 9.35 -18.01 18.38
CA LYS A 383 8.90 -18.55 19.65
C LYS A 383 8.49 -20.03 19.52
N ALA A 384 7.72 -20.37 18.49
CA ALA A 384 7.38 -21.75 18.17
C ALA A 384 8.62 -22.62 17.91
N SER A 385 9.61 -22.09 17.18
CA SER A 385 10.89 -22.77 16.95
C SER A 385 11.65 -23.07 18.24
N LYS A 386 11.71 -22.11 19.17
CA LYS A 386 12.38 -22.30 20.48
C LYS A 386 11.63 -23.31 21.36
N TYR A 387 10.30 -23.21 21.40
CA TYR A 387 9.46 -24.15 22.13
C TYR A 387 9.67 -25.59 21.64
N MET A 388 9.58 -25.78 20.30
CA MET A 388 9.79 -27.07 19.66
C MET A 388 11.19 -27.63 20.00
N ALA A 389 12.23 -26.85 19.76
CA ALA A 389 13.61 -27.31 19.95
C ALA A 389 13.89 -27.73 21.39
N LYS A 390 13.32 -27.02 22.36
CA LYS A 390 13.44 -27.37 23.78
C LYS A 390 12.64 -28.63 24.12
N ASN A 391 11.32 -28.58 23.91
CA ASN A 391 10.44 -29.61 24.50
C ASN A 391 10.49 -30.96 23.73
N LEU A 392 10.57 -30.94 22.38
CA LEU A 392 10.82 -32.17 21.63
C LEU A 392 12.25 -32.69 21.84
N GLY A 393 13.24 -31.79 21.90
CA GLY A 393 14.63 -32.20 22.16
C GLY A 393 14.83 -32.81 23.55
N ASP A 394 14.15 -32.34 24.59
CA ASP A 394 14.19 -32.90 25.92
C ASP A 394 13.44 -34.24 25.99
N ALA A 395 12.27 -34.35 25.33
CA ALA A 395 11.54 -35.61 25.20
C ALA A 395 12.32 -36.68 24.43
N ASP A 396 13.05 -36.29 23.37
CA ASP A 396 13.91 -37.22 22.61
C ASP A 396 15.09 -37.74 23.44
N LYS A 397 15.73 -36.87 24.23
CA LYS A 397 16.84 -37.29 25.15
C LYS A 397 16.37 -38.23 26.24
N ALA A 398 15.16 -38.00 26.74
CA ALA A 398 14.57 -38.82 27.79
C ALA A 398 13.87 -40.08 27.26
N ASP A 399 13.72 -40.23 25.95
CA ASP A 399 12.88 -41.21 25.25
C ASP A 399 11.44 -41.29 25.82
N ASP A 400 10.89 -40.13 26.15
CA ASP A 400 9.58 -39.94 26.76
C ASP A 400 8.51 -39.62 25.71
N ASN A 401 7.67 -40.63 25.40
CA ASN A 401 6.61 -40.52 24.43
C ASN A 401 5.45 -39.63 24.90
N GLU A 402 5.17 -39.52 26.19
CA GLU A 402 4.13 -38.65 26.72
C GLU A 402 4.55 -37.19 26.65
N ALA A 403 5.79 -36.88 27.05
CA ALA A 403 6.34 -35.54 26.85
C ALA A 403 6.41 -35.15 25.37
N ARG A 404 6.76 -36.09 24.48
CA ARG A 404 6.78 -35.89 23.04
C ARG A 404 5.38 -35.63 22.49
N ARG A 405 4.38 -36.42 22.93
CA ARG A 405 2.97 -36.21 22.57
C ARG A 405 2.49 -34.80 22.98
N HIS A 406 2.72 -34.44 24.23
CA HIS A 406 2.37 -33.11 24.74
C HIS A 406 3.03 -32.01 23.93
N ALA A 407 4.32 -32.06 23.68
CA ALA A 407 5.05 -31.07 22.92
C ALA A 407 4.51 -30.93 21.47
N LEU A 408 4.18 -32.03 20.81
CA LEU A 408 3.59 -32.02 19.46
C LEU A 408 2.23 -31.34 19.43
N ILE A 409 1.35 -31.59 20.38
CA ILE A 409 0.04 -30.94 20.51
C ILE A 409 0.23 -29.42 20.54
N GLN A 410 1.13 -28.92 21.39
CA GLN A 410 1.41 -27.48 21.53
C GLN A 410 1.96 -26.88 20.23
N VAL A 411 2.95 -27.53 19.60
CA VAL A 411 3.60 -26.99 18.39
C VAL A 411 2.66 -27.03 17.18
N PHE A 412 1.81 -28.07 17.02
CA PHE A 412 0.81 -28.08 15.95
C PHE A 412 -0.20 -26.94 16.09
N HIS A 413 -0.60 -26.58 17.33
CA HIS A 413 -1.41 -25.39 17.55
C HIS A 413 -0.66 -24.10 17.16
N MET A 414 0.64 -24.00 17.51
CA MET A 414 1.45 -22.85 17.09
C MET A 414 1.64 -22.78 15.57
N ILE A 415 1.79 -23.94 14.89
CA ILE A 415 1.85 -24.01 13.42
C ILE A 415 0.54 -23.51 12.82
N ARG A 416 -0.62 -23.95 13.34
CA ARG A 416 -1.94 -23.51 12.88
C ARG A 416 -2.07 -21.99 12.98
N THR A 417 -1.79 -21.41 14.14
CA THR A 417 -1.86 -19.97 14.34
C THR A 417 -0.94 -19.22 13.36
N ALA A 418 0.32 -19.65 13.26
CA ALA A 418 1.28 -19.04 12.34
C ALA A 418 0.85 -19.16 10.87
N ALA A 419 0.31 -20.32 10.45
CA ALA A 419 -0.12 -20.56 9.08
C ALA A 419 -1.29 -19.65 8.69
N VAL A 420 -2.29 -19.47 9.58
CA VAL A 420 -3.42 -18.57 9.30
C VAL A 420 -2.97 -17.11 9.18
N LEU A 421 -2.13 -16.62 10.09
CA LEU A 421 -1.62 -15.25 10.03
C LEU A 421 -0.69 -15.02 8.83
N LEU A 422 0.03 -16.05 8.40
CA LEU A 422 0.94 -15.99 7.25
C LEU A 422 0.22 -16.14 5.90
N HIS A 423 -0.95 -16.76 5.86
CA HIS A 423 -1.66 -17.12 4.64
C HIS A 423 -1.80 -15.96 3.64
N PRO A 424 -2.19 -14.72 4.04
CA PRO A 424 -2.27 -13.60 3.10
C PRO A 424 -0.93 -13.20 2.47
N MET A 425 0.19 -13.53 3.12
CA MET A 425 1.55 -13.17 2.67
C MET A 425 2.20 -14.27 1.85
N ALA A 426 2.02 -15.53 2.25
CA ALA A 426 2.63 -16.69 1.63
C ALA A 426 1.59 -17.82 1.41
N PRO A 427 0.63 -17.62 0.51
CA PRO A 427 -0.52 -18.52 0.34
C PRO A 427 -0.11 -19.93 -0.12
N LYS A 428 0.85 -20.04 -1.04
CA LYS A 428 1.24 -21.34 -1.62
C LYS A 428 1.78 -22.30 -0.56
N GLY A 429 2.70 -21.84 0.28
CA GLY A 429 3.29 -22.68 1.32
C GLY A 429 2.30 -23.01 2.43
N THR A 430 1.44 -22.06 2.79
CA THR A 430 0.42 -22.29 3.86
C THR A 430 -0.71 -23.19 3.38
N GLU A 431 -1.15 -23.11 2.12
CA GLU A 431 -2.10 -24.07 1.52
C GLU A 431 -1.53 -25.51 1.56
N MET A 432 -0.24 -25.65 1.28
CA MET A 432 0.43 -26.94 1.39
C MET A 432 0.45 -27.45 2.84
N ILE A 433 0.59 -26.57 3.85
CA ILE A 433 0.47 -26.96 5.26
C ILE A 433 -0.93 -27.55 5.53
N LEU A 434 -1.99 -26.86 5.10
CA LEU A 434 -3.36 -27.35 5.25
C LEU A 434 -3.57 -28.69 4.60
N GLU A 435 -3.04 -28.89 3.38
CA GLU A 435 -3.10 -30.17 2.65
C GLU A 435 -2.44 -31.31 3.46
N TYR A 436 -1.28 -31.08 4.04
CA TYR A 436 -0.58 -32.09 4.83
C TYR A 436 -1.23 -32.36 6.19
N LEU A 437 -1.86 -31.34 6.76
CA LEU A 437 -2.69 -31.49 7.96
C LEU A 437 -3.99 -32.24 7.71
N GLN A 438 -4.44 -32.40 6.45
CA GLN A 438 -5.72 -33.06 6.08
C GLN A 438 -6.95 -32.46 6.78
N LEU A 439 -6.94 -31.14 7.02
CA LEU A 439 -8.03 -30.40 7.63
C LEU A 439 -8.86 -29.68 6.56
N ASP A 440 -10.08 -29.30 6.89
CA ASP A 440 -10.98 -28.62 5.96
C ASP A 440 -10.67 -27.10 5.87
N LYS A 441 -11.28 -26.44 4.85
CA LYS A 441 -11.02 -25.01 4.59
C LYS A 441 -11.52 -24.06 5.68
N SER A 442 -12.35 -24.53 6.63
CA SER A 442 -12.72 -23.70 7.80
C SER A 442 -11.51 -23.31 8.65
N PHE A 443 -10.38 -24.01 8.47
CA PHE A 443 -9.07 -23.67 9.03
C PHE A 443 -8.66 -22.20 8.78
N TRP A 444 -9.10 -21.62 7.63
CA TRP A 444 -8.82 -20.24 7.27
C TRP A 444 -9.84 -19.23 7.80
N SER A 445 -10.97 -19.70 8.39
CA SER A 445 -12.00 -18.79 8.88
C SER A 445 -11.50 -17.93 10.02
N TRP A 446 -11.65 -16.60 9.87
CA TRP A 446 -11.28 -15.66 10.93
C TRP A 446 -12.19 -15.77 12.15
N ASP A 447 -13.46 -16.18 11.96
CA ASP A 447 -14.40 -16.43 13.06
C ASP A 447 -13.94 -17.56 13.98
N LYS A 448 -13.12 -18.47 13.46
CA LYS A 448 -12.53 -19.60 14.19
C LYS A 448 -11.07 -19.36 14.58
N ILE A 449 -10.60 -18.10 14.54
CA ILE A 449 -9.16 -17.81 14.74
C ILE A 449 -8.63 -18.25 16.11
N PHE A 450 -9.47 -18.25 17.13
CA PHE A 450 -9.14 -18.67 18.49
C PHE A 450 -9.38 -20.16 18.77
N ASP A 451 -9.98 -20.92 17.84
CA ASP A 451 -10.15 -22.36 17.99
C ASP A 451 -8.78 -23.05 18.02
N THR A 452 -8.68 -24.13 18.76
CA THR A 452 -7.43 -24.90 18.86
C THR A 452 -7.27 -25.86 17.70
N ILE A 453 -6.06 -26.35 17.46
CA ILE A 453 -5.83 -27.42 16.48
C ILE A 453 -6.63 -28.69 16.81
N SER A 454 -6.87 -28.96 18.08
CA SER A 454 -7.68 -30.06 18.54
C SER A 454 -9.16 -29.92 18.16
N ASP A 455 -9.71 -28.68 18.17
CA ASP A 455 -11.08 -28.43 17.74
C ASP A 455 -11.24 -28.71 16.25
N PHE A 456 -10.26 -28.30 15.41
CA PHE A 456 -10.27 -28.59 13.97
C PHE A 456 -10.14 -30.09 13.66
N ALA A 457 -9.45 -30.85 14.49
CA ALA A 457 -9.35 -32.30 14.39
C ALA A 457 -10.56 -33.05 15.04
N GLY A 458 -11.57 -32.32 15.52
CA GLY A 458 -12.76 -32.90 16.16
C GLY A 458 -12.49 -33.57 17.50
N GLY A 459 -11.46 -33.13 18.23
CA GLY A 459 -11.07 -33.65 19.55
C GLY A 459 -10.52 -35.08 19.54
N LYS A 460 -10.16 -35.61 18.38
CA LYS A 460 -9.61 -36.97 18.21
C LYS A 460 -8.31 -36.92 17.48
N ASP A 461 -7.42 -37.86 17.78
CA ASP A 461 -6.17 -38.04 17.06
C ASP A 461 -6.46 -38.16 15.57
N HIS A 462 -5.67 -37.42 14.76
CA HIS A 462 -6.01 -37.11 13.37
C HIS A 462 -4.90 -37.55 12.42
N GLN A 463 -5.25 -38.31 11.36
CA GLN A 463 -4.27 -38.79 10.38
C GLN A 463 -3.74 -37.66 9.52
N LEU A 464 -2.41 -37.53 9.46
CA LEU A 464 -1.71 -36.60 8.58
C LEU A 464 -1.41 -37.23 7.21
N LYS A 465 -1.28 -36.42 6.18
CA LYS A 465 -0.69 -36.84 4.90
C LYS A 465 0.79 -37.18 5.12
N PHE A 466 1.25 -38.29 4.54
CA PHE A 466 2.66 -38.69 4.64
C PHE A 466 3.56 -37.66 3.99
N LEU A 467 4.59 -37.22 4.71
CA LEU A 467 5.59 -36.29 4.23
C LEU A 467 6.82 -37.04 3.74
N GLU A 468 7.02 -37.01 2.42
CA GLU A 468 8.19 -37.57 1.77
C GLU A 468 9.49 -36.84 2.18
N PRO A 469 10.64 -37.50 2.15
CA PRO A 469 11.92 -36.85 2.39
C PRO A 469 12.18 -35.69 1.43
N ARG A 470 12.79 -34.62 1.94
CA ARG A 470 13.20 -33.42 1.16
C ARG A 470 12.05 -32.57 0.62
N VAL A 471 10.82 -32.78 1.04
CA VAL A 471 9.71 -31.89 0.72
C VAL A 471 9.80 -30.64 1.61
N ASP A 472 9.72 -29.49 0.99
CA ASP A 472 9.70 -28.16 1.63
C ASP A 472 8.38 -27.46 1.36
N PHE A 473 7.76 -26.90 2.40
CA PHE A 473 6.55 -26.10 2.29
C PHE A 473 6.82 -24.71 1.70
N PHE A 474 7.98 -24.16 2.04
CA PHE A 474 8.48 -22.89 1.52
C PHE A 474 9.85 -23.15 0.89
N THR A 475 9.88 -23.14 -0.45
CA THR A 475 11.09 -23.48 -1.21
C THR A 475 12.03 -22.28 -1.34
N LYS A 476 13.32 -22.55 -1.38
CA LYS A 476 14.31 -21.58 -1.85
C LYS A 476 14.26 -21.51 -3.39
N HIS A 477 14.58 -20.34 -3.94
CA HIS A 477 14.74 -20.24 -5.39
C HIS A 477 15.96 -21.06 -5.87
N PRO A 478 15.91 -21.70 -7.05
CA PRO A 478 17.04 -22.52 -7.57
C PRO A 478 18.38 -21.78 -7.62
N SER A 479 18.39 -20.48 -7.96
CA SER A 479 19.61 -19.66 -7.98
C SER A 479 20.30 -19.55 -6.61
N GLN A 480 19.55 -19.76 -5.50
CA GLN A 480 20.08 -19.71 -4.14
C GLN A 480 20.68 -21.05 -3.68
N LEU A 481 20.44 -22.13 -4.43
CA LEU A 481 20.97 -23.46 -4.13
C LEU A 481 22.34 -23.67 -4.78
N ALA A 482 22.56 -23.07 -5.95
CA ALA A 482 23.84 -23.17 -6.67
C ALA A 482 24.99 -22.47 -5.93
N ALA A 483 24.73 -21.34 -5.27
CA ALA A 483 25.72 -20.60 -4.50
C ALA A 483 26.21 -21.32 -3.24
N SER A 484 25.43 -22.27 -2.69
CA SER A 484 25.81 -23.05 -1.51
C SER A 484 26.58 -24.34 -1.81
N ALA A 485 26.79 -24.66 -3.08
CA ALA A 485 27.54 -25.83 -3.53
C ALA A 485 29.01 -25.51 -3.92
N GLU A 486 29.35 -24.19 -3.99
CA GLU A 486 30.69 -23.68 -4.28
C GLU A 486 31.43 -23.17 -3.02
N GLU A 487 30.79 -23.15 -1.86
CA GLU A 487 31.40 -22.97 -0.52
C GLU A 487 31.65 -24.33 0.17
#